data_dbfc4250448fa55862aaf0b4c8d5c45f
#
_entry.id   dbfc4250448fa55862aaf0b4c8d5c45f
#
_cell.length_a   1.000
_cell.length_b   1.000
_cell.length_c   1.000
_cell.angle_alpha   90.00
_cell.angle_beta   90.00
_cell.angle_gamma   90.00
#
_symmetry.space_group_name_H-M   'P 1'
#
loop_
_entity.id
_entity.type
_entity.pdbx_description
1 polymer ?
#
loop_
_entity_poly.entity_id
_entity_poly.type
_entity_poly.pdbx_seq_one_letter_code
_entity_poly.pdbx_strand_id
1 'polypeptide(L)'
;ARGEENEKLFTPARALEARLDLSGSHVTLQACVVGLAREGIGGDALGLDWALFQLGASSLLAAHWYVSAELTTEFCLCFYRAWLQQGKSRGAAWRQTIAGMRGEGGAFAQPYVWGAFSLSGDWR
;
A
#
# COMPACT_ATOMS: atom_id res chain seq x y z
N ALA A 1 11.28 0.52 -27.68
CA ALA A 1 10.73 -0.49 -26.80
C ALA A 1 11.03 -0.25 -25.31
N ARG A 2 12.28 -0.13 -24.92
CA ARG A 2 12.62 0.18 -23.51
C ARG A 2 12.18 1.58 -23.05
N GLY A 3 12.16 2.56 -23.92
CA GLY A 3 11.70 3.91 -23.61
C GLY A 3 10.19 3.97 -23.35
N GLU A 4 9.40 3.24 -24.11
CA GLU A 4 7.94 3.21 -23.94
C GLU A 4 7.51 2.47 -22.67
N GLU A 5 8.21 1.40 -22.30
CA GLU A 5 7.96 0.68 -21.05
C GLU A 5 8.29 1.56 -19.83
N ASN A 6 9.40 2.28 -19.86
CA ASN A 6 9.78 3.20 -18.80
C ASN A 6 8.82 4.39 -18.67
N GLU A 7 8.20 4.84 -19.75
CA GLU A 7 7.22 5.91 -19.72
C GLU A 7 5.93 5.52 -19.00
N LYS A 8 5.62 4.23 -18.92
CA LYS A 8 4.42 3.72 -18.25
C LYS A 8 4.62 3.44 -16.77
N LEU A 9 5.85 3.43 -16.28
CA LEU A 9 6.13 3.16 -14.87
C LEU A 9 5.83 4.39 -14.01
N PHE A 10 5.05 4.17 -12.97
CA PHE A 10 4.80 5.17 -11.95
C PHE A 10 5.96 5.14 -10.94
N THR A 11 6.88 6.08 -11.07
CA THR A 11 8.06 6.19 -10.21
C THR A 11 7.88 7.30 -9.18
N PRO A 12 8.67 7.31 -8.07
CA PRO A 12 8.65 8.42 -7.12
C PRO A 12 8.90 9.78 -7.80
N ALA A 13 9.86 9.85 -8.71
CA ALA A 13 10.15 11.08 -9.44
C ALA A 13 8.97 11.55 -10.27
N ARG A 14 8.29 10.64 -10.98
CA ARG A 14 7.11 10.98 -11.78
C ARG A 14 5.93 11.41 -10.92
N ALA A 15 5.74 10.79 -9.77
CA ALA A 15 4.70 11.20 -8.83
C ALA A 15 4.91 12.65 -8.39
N LEU A 16 6.14 13.03 -8.05
CA LEU A 16 6.48 14.39 -7.65
C LEU A 16 6.37 15.38 -8.81
N GLU A 17 6.82 15.00 -10.01
CA GLU A 17 6.72 15.83 -11.21
C GLU A 17 5.28 16.12 -11.62
N ALA A 18 4.39 15.17 -11.44
CA ALA A 18 2.96 15.31 -11.74
C ALA A 18 2.27 16.33 -10.83
N ARG A 19 2.89 16.71 -9.72
CA ARG A 19 2.38 17.69 -8.75
C ARG A 19 0.95 17.37 -8.29
N LEU A 20 0.70 16.10 -8.04
CA LEU A 20 -0.59 15.66 -7.52
C LEU A 20 -0.81 16.26 -6.13
N ASP A 21 -2.01 16.73 -5.88
CA ASP A 21 -2.42 17.16 -4.54
C ASP A 21 -3.15 16.02 -3.86
N LEU A 22 -2.47 15.34 -2.94
CA LEU A 22 -3.02 14.24 -2.14
C LEU A 22 -3.34 14.67 -0.71
N SER A 23 -3.40 15.98 -0.46
CA SER A 23 -3.59 16.53 0.89
C SER A 23 -4.75 15.87 1.61
N GLY A 24 -4.48 15.23 2.75
CA GLY A 24 -5.47 14.55 3.58
C GLY A 24 -6.02 13.24 3.03
N SER A 25 -5.52 12.77 1.89
CA SER A 25 -6.01 11.54 1.26
C SER A 25 -5.37 10.30 1.85
N HIS A 26 -6.17 9.22 1.93
CA HIS A 26 -5.63 7.88 2.10
C HIS A 26 -5.28 7.30 0.72
N VAL A 27 -4.13 6.66 0.62
CA VAL A 27 -3.67 5.99 -0.61
C VAL A 27 -3.49 4.51 -0.36
N THR A 28 -4.02 3.69 -1.25
CA THR A 28 -3.78 2.25 -1.27
C THR A 28 -2.98 1.88 -2.51
N LEU A 29 -1.85 1.21 -2.31
CA LEU A 29 -1.04 0.66 -3.39
C LEU A 29 -1.27 -0.86 -3.44
N GLN A 30 -1.97 -1.32 -4.47
CA GLN A 30 -2.13 -2.75 -4.74
C GLN A 30 -0.92 -3.34 -5.47
N ALA A 31 0.26 -2.82 -5.17
CA ALA A 31 1.51 -3.24 -5.76
C ALA A 31 2.57 -3.36 -4.68
N CYS A 32 3.55 -4.20 -4.92
CA CYS A 32 4.68 -4.37 -4.00
C CYS A 32 5.55 -3.11 -4.00
N VAL A 33 5.64 -2.42 -2.87
CA VAL A 33 6.46 -1.22 -2.70
C VAL A 33 7.95 -1.52 -2.92
N VAL A 34 8.40 -2.70 -2.51
CA VAL A 34 9.81 -3.13 -2.67
C VAL A 34 10.19 -3.22 -4.14
N GLY A 35 9.28 -3.69 -5.00
CA GLY A 35 9.54 -3.73 -6.44
C GLY A 35 9.68 -2.35 -7.07
N LEU A 36 9.06 -1.34 -6.50
CA LEU A 36 9.12 0.04 -6.96
C LEU A 36 10.36 0.78 -6.45
N ALA A 37 10.94 0.33 -5.33
CA ALA A 37 12.15 0.90 -4.74
C ALA A 37 13.45 0.35 -5.37
N ARG A 38 13.36 -0.63 -6.25
CA ARG A 38 14.51 -1.40 -6.75
C ARG A 38 15.43 -0.63 -7.69
N GLU A 39 15.02 0.51 -8.18
CA GLU A 39 15.79 1.30 -9.14
C GLU A 39 16.47 2.53 -8.52
N GLY A 40 16.40 2.68 -7.22
CA GLY A 40 17.12 3.73 -6.51
C GLY A 40 18.59 3.39 -6.34
N ILE A 41 19.46 4.07 -7.04
CA ILE A 41 20.90 4.02 -6.81
C ILE A 41 21.15 4.60 -5.41
N GLY A 42 21.69 3.78 -4.52
CA GLY A 42 22.12 4.25 -3.20
C GLY A 42 21.38 3.65 -2.00
N GLY A 43 20.58 2.60 -2.22
CA GLY A 43 19.88 1.93 -1.12
C GLY A 43 18.86 2.80 -0.41
N ASP A 44 18.36 3.80 -1.09
CA ASP A 44 17.37 4.70 -0.55
C ASP A 44 16.05 3.97 -0.36
N ALA A 45 15.71 3.76 0.92
CA ALA A 45 14.38 3.35 1.33
C ALA A 45 13.31 4.40 0.99
N LEU A 46 13.70 5.48 0.32
CA LEU A 46 12.84 6.57 -0.13
C LEU A 46 12.16 6.16 -1.44
N GLY A 47 11.21 5.24 -1.32
CA GLY A 47 10.43 4.76 -2.44
C GLY A 47 9.21 5.63 -2.73
N LEU A 48 8.26 5.02 -3.40
CA LEU A 48 7.00 5.66 -3.77
C LEU A 48 6.21 6.13 -2.55
N ASP A 49 6.30 5.43 -1.42
CA ASP A 49 5.67 5.82 -0.16
C ASP A 49 6.10 7.22 0.30
N TRP A 50 7.41 7.49 0.29
CA TRP A 50 7.92 8.82 0.63
C TRP A 50 7.38 9.89 -0.30
N ALA A 51 7.38 9.64 -1.61
CA ALA A 51 6.88 10.58 -2.60
C ALA A 51 5.39 10.90 -2.38
N LEU A 52 4.58 9.90 -2.07
CA LEU A 52 3.15 10.08 -1.81
C LEU A 52 2.90 10.91 -0.55
N PHE A 53 3.70 10.71 0.52
CA PHE A 53 3.62 11.56 1.71
C PHE A 53 4.07 12.98 1.43
N GLN A 54 5.06 13.19 0.58
CA GLN A 54 5.47 14.54 0.15
C GLN A 54 4.36 15.26 -0.61
N LEU A 55 3.52 14.51 -1.32
CA LEU A 55 2.35 15.06 -2.03
C LEU A 55 1.15 15.31 -1.11
N GLY A 56 1.26 14.98 0.17
CA GLY A 56 0.26 15.28 1.17
C GLY A 56 -0.61 14.11 1.62
N ALA A 57 -0.33 12.89 1.17
CA ALA A 57 -1.10 11.73 1.62
C ALA A 57 -1.08 11.62 3.15
N SER A 58 -2.24 11.39 3.76
CA SER A 58 -2.35 11.26 5.21
C SER A 58 -2.00 9.86 5.70
N SER A 59 -2.30 8.86 4.90
CA SER A 59 -2.00 7.46 5.21
C SER A 59 -1.81 6.64 3.95
N LEU A 60 -1.11 5.53 4.09
CA LEU A 60 -0.78 4.63 2.99
C LEU A 60 -0.96 3.18 3.45
N LEU A 61 -1.73 2.41 2.69
CA LEU A 61 -1.83 0.97 2.81
C LEU A 61 -1.06 0.35 1.65
N ALA A 62 -0.09 -0.51 1.94
CA ALA A 62 0.76 -1.11 0.92
C ALA A 62 1.23 -2.50 1.30
N ALA A 63 1.57 -3.30 0.30
CA ALA A 63 2.23 -4.57 0.49
C ALA A 63 3.75 -4.41 0.36
N HIS A 64 4.52 -5.04 1.26
CA HIS A 64 5.98 -4.97 1.26
C HIS A 64 6.63 -6.00 0.35
N TRP A 65 5.91 -7.06 0.00
CA TRP A 65 6.35 -8.08 -0.95
C TRP A 65 5.19 -8.59 -1.77
N TYR A 66 5.49 -9.37 -2.79
CA TYR A 66 4.46 -9.86 -3.70
C TYR A 66 3.45 -10.77 -2.99
N VAL A 67 2.22 -10.43 -3.13
CA VAL A 67 1.05 -11.25 -2.78
C VAL A 67 0.14 -11.27 -3.99
N SER A 68 -0.55 -12.37 -4.23
CA SER A 68 -1.44 -12.48 -5.40
C SER A 68 -2.47 -11.35 -5.43
N ALA A 69 -2.89 -10.96 -6.62
CA ALA A 69 -3.88 -9.89 -6.80
C ALA A 69 -5.20 -10.22 -6.08
N GLU A 70 -5.59 -11.50 -6.06
CA GLU A 70 -6.81 -11.95 -5.40
C GLU A 70 -6.76 -11.72 -3.89
N LEU A 71 -5.67 -12.14 -3.24
CA LEU A 71 -5.48 -11.97 -1.80
C LEU A 71 -5.34 -10.50 -1.42
N THR A 72 -4.66 -9.72 -2.24
CA THR A 72 -4.53 -8.28 -2.05
C THR A 72 -5.89 -7.58 -2.13
N THR A 73 -6.69 -7.94 -3.11
CA THR A 73 -8.05 -7.40 -3.28
C THR A 73 -8.93 -7.73 -2.07
N GLU A 74 -8.90 -8.97 -1.60
CA GLU A 74 -9.63 -9.38 -0.40
C GLU A 74 -9.22 -8.57 0.83
N PHE A 75 -7.93 -8.37 1.02
CA PHE A 75 -7.43 -7.55 2.12
C PHE A 75 -7.98 -6.12 2.03
N CYS A 76 -7.88 -5.50 0.86
CA CYS A 76 -8.36 -4.13 0.65
C CYS A 76 -9.86 -4.00 0.89
N LEU A 77 -10.66 -4.95 0.40
CA LEU A 77 -12.11 -4.95 0.62
C LEU A 77 -12.46 -5.04 2.11
N CYS A 78 -11.81 -5.93 2.85
CA CYS A 78 -12.03 -6.06 4.29
C CYS A 78 -11.63 -4.79 5.03
N PHE A 79 -10.50 -4.21 4.69
CA PHE A 79 -10.02 -2.96 5.27
C PHE A 79 -11.00 -1.81 5.04
N TYR A 80 -11.44 -1.61 3.81
CA TYR A 80 -12.37 -0.52 3.48
C TYR A 80 -13.74 -0.71 4.09
N ARG A 81 -14.24 -1.93 4.18
CA ARG A 81 -15.50 -2.21 4.89
C ARG A 81 -15.41 -1.82 6.37
N ALA A 82 -14.35 -2.22 7.03
CA ALA A 82 -14.16 -1.91 8.44
C ALA A 82 -14.02 -0.40 8.67
N TRP A 83 -13.27 0.26 7.82
CA TRP A 83 -13.06 1.71 7.93
C TRP A 83 -14.29 2.50 7.54
N LEU A 84 -14.83 2.28 6.33
CA LEU A 84 -15.84 3.16 5.75
C LEU A 84 -17.27 2.75 6.08
N GLN A 85 -17.55 1.47 6.25
CA GLN A 85 -18.90 0.99 6.56
C GLN A 85 -19.13 0.74 8.04
N GLN A 86 -18.13 0.26 8.76
CA GLN A 86 -18.24 0.00 10.19
C GLN A 86 -17.79 1.17 11.07
N GLY A 87 -17.31 2.24 10.47
CA GLY A 87 -16.92 3.45 11.19
C GLY A 87 -15.67 3.32 12.06
N LYS A 88 -14.84 2.31 11.82
CA LYS A 88 -13.60 2.12 12.57
C LYS A 88 -12.53 3.12 12.12
N SER A 89 -11.58 3.44 13.00
CA SER A 89 -10.38 4.14 12.56
C SER A 89 -9.58 3.29 11.57
N ARG A 90 -8.73 3.92 10.78
CA ARG A 90 -7.89 3.19 9.81
C ARG A 90 -7.02 2.14 10.50
N GLY A 91 -6.40 2.49 11.63
CA GLY A 91 -5.59 1.54 12.40
C GLY A 91 -6.39 0.37 12.95
N ALA A 92 -7.59 0.63 13.46
CA ALA A 92 -8.48 -0.43 13.95
C ALA A 92 -8.97 -1.32 12.80
N ALA A 93 -9.29 -0.74 11.64
CA ALA A 93 -9.70 -1.46 10.45
C ALA A 93 -8.57 -2.38 9.94
N TRP A 94 -7.33 -1.87 9.91
CA TRP A 94 -6.16 -2.66 9.53
C TRP A 94 -5.95 -3.85 10.48
N ARG A 95 -5.98 -3.60 11.79
CA ARG A 95 -5.83 -4.67 12.79
C ARG A 95 -6.93 -5.72 12.69
N GLN A 96 -8.17 -5.29 12.52
CA GLN A 96 -9.31 -6.20 12.35
C GLN A 96 -9.13 -7.08 11.10
N THR A 97 -8.69 -6.50 10.01
CA THR A 97 -8.46 -7.22 8.76
C THR A 97 -7.36 -8.27 8.93
N ILE A 98 -6.24 -7.90 9.55
CA ILE A 98 -5.13 -8.83 9.85
C ILE A 98 -5.63 -9.97 10.75
N ALA A 99 -6.34 -9.66 11.83
CA ALA A 99 -6.85 -10.65 12.76
C ALA A 99 -7.84 -11.62 12.09
N GLY A 100 -8.71 -11.09 11.23
CA GLY A 100 -9.64 -11.90 10.46
C GLY A 100 -8.93 -12.87 9.51
N MET A 101 -7.94 -12.40 8.80
CA MET A 101 -7.15 -13.24 7.89
C MET A 101 -6.42 -14.37 8.63
N ARG A 102 -5.82 -14.05 9.76
CA ARG A 102 -5.14 -15.06 10.57
C ARG A 102 -6.11 -16.15 11.09
N GLY A 103 -7.36 -15.78 11.33
CA GLY A 103 -8.38 -16.67 11.87
C GLY A 103 -9.08 -17.54 10.83
N GLU A 104 -9.10 -17.13 9.55
CA GLU A 104 -9.82 -17.84 8.50
C GLU A 104 -9.16 -19.15 8.05
N GLY A 105 -7.89 -19.32 8.30
CA GLY A 105 -7.14 -20.48 7.83
C GLY A 105 -6.79 -20.38 6.33
N GLY A 106 -6.20 -21.44 5.77
CA GLY A 106 -5.81 -21.50 4.37
C GLY A 106 -4.69 -20.50 4.03
N ALA A 107 -4.75 -19.94 2.83
CA ALA A 107 -3.73 -19.02 2.34
C ALA A 107 -3.63 -17.76 3.18
N PHE A 108 -4.75 -17.24 3.68
CA PHE A 108 -4.77 -16.03 4.51
C PHE A 108 -4.12 -16.19 5.88
N ALA A 109 -4.11 -17.41 6.43
CA ALA A 109 -3.50 -17.67 7.72
C ALA A 109 -1.96 -17.69 7.66
N GLN A 110 -1.37 -17.72 6.47
CA GLN A 110 0.07 -17.73 6.32
C GLN A 110 0.66 -16.36 6.64
N PRO A 111 1.70 -16.27 7.51
CA PRO A 111 2.36 -15.00 7.81
C PRO A 111 2.88 -14.28 6.56
N TYR A 112 3.24 -15.02 5.54
CA TYR A 112 3.64 -14.51 4.25
C TYR A 112 2.54 -13.62 3.61
N VAL A 113 1.28 -13.92 3.85
CA VAL A 113 0.15 -13.16 3.29
C VAL A 113 -0.20 -11.99 4.20
N TRP A 114 -0.65 -12.25 5.42
CA TRP A 114 -1.12 -11.17 6.30
C TRP A 114 0.00 -10.22 6.74
N GLY A 115 1.23 -10.70 6.85
CA GLY A 115 2.38 -9.87 7.24
C GLY A 115 2.90 -8.96 6.14
N ALA A 116 2.44 -9.14 4.89
CA ALA A 116 2.85 -8.31 3.76
C ALA A 116 2.31 -6.88 3.84
N PHE A 117 1.14 -6.69 4.44
CA PHE A 117 0.41 -5.43 4.40
C PHE A 117 0.75 -4.53 5.59
N SER A 118 1.03 -3.28 5.32
CA SER A 118 1.28 -2.27 6.34
C SER A 118 0.42 -1.04 6.12
N LEU A 119 0.08 -0.40 7.23
CA LEU A 119 -0.54 0.92 7.25
C LEU A 119 0.46 1.91 7.82
N SER A 120 0.74 2.96 7.08
CA SER A 120 1.65 4.03 7.47
C SER A 120 0.92 5.36 7.53
N GLY A 121 1.42 6.30 8.35
CA GLY A 121 0.85 7.63 8.47
C GLY A 121 -0.26 7.73 9.50
N ASP A 122 -1.27 8.56 9.24
CA ASP A 122 -2.37 8.79 10.17
C ASP A 122 -3.28 7.56 10.25
N TRP A 123 -3.31 6.95 11.42
CA TRP A 123 -4.09 5.74 11.70
C TRP A 123 -5.53 6.02 12.16
N ARG A 124 -5.84 7.25 12.42
CA ARG A 124 -7.15 7.68 12.93
C ARG A 124 -8.28 7.63 11.91
#